data_745f8315bc849cc5df0f3d1e61871b8f
#
_entry.id   745f8315bc849cc5df0f3d1e61871b8f
#
_cell.length_a   1.000
_cell.length_b   1.000
_cell.length_c   1.000
_cell.angle_alpha   90.00
_cell.angle_beta   90.00
_cell.angle_gamma   90.00
#
_symmetry.space_group_name_H-M   'P 1'
#
loop_
_entity.id
_entity.type
_entity.pdbx_description
1 polymer ?
#
loop_
_entity_poly.entity_id
_entity_poly.type
_entity_poly.pdbx_seq_one_letter_code
_entity_poly.pdbx_strand_id
1 'polypeptide(L)'
;CVRDMEHAYSREGGLAVLFGNIAENGCIVKTGAVPEEMRVFEGTARAFNSQDAANHAILEGSVQPGDVVVVRYEGPRGGPGMQEMLMPTMSLVARQLHTSCALITDGRFSGATSGLSVGHISPEAAAKGDIALIEDGDRIRIDIPEREIALLVDELTLEKRRAAMDALGHKGWAPGQRERRVSDALRVFAAFASSADKGGVRDLSRLDK
;
A
#
# COMPACT_ATOMS: atom_id res chain seq x y z
N CYS A 1 8.58 -20.72 -25.74
CA CYS A 1 8.28 -19.57 -24.84
C CYS A 1 6.81 -19.56 -24.42
N VAL A 2 5.88 -19.89 -25.31
CA VAL A 2 4.45 -20.04 -24.96
C VAL A 2 4.18 -21.50 -24.63
N ARG A 3 3.55 -21.76 -23.50
CA ARG A 3 3.16 -23.09 -23.04
C ARG A 3 1.65 -23.16 -22.82
N ASP A 4 1.11 -24.36 -22.96
CA ASP A 4 -0.27 -24.64 -22.57
C ASP A 4 -0.39 -24.78 -21.04
N MET A 5 -1.62 -24.96 -20.56
CA MET A 5 -1.90 -25.07 -19.11
C MET A 5 -1.27 -26.31 -18.46
N GLU A 6 -1.13 -27.40 -19.20
CA GLU A 6 -0.55 -28.65 -18.68
C GLU A 6 0.96 -28.54 -18.50
N HIS A 7 1.63 -27.71 -19.33
CA HIS A 7 3.06 -27.50 -19.31
C HIS A 7 3.47 -26.13 -18.78
N ALA A 8 2.57 -25.42 -18.06
CA ALA A 8 2.85 -24.13 -17.48
C ALA A 8 4.02 -24.17 -16.49
N TYR A 9 4.83 -23.11 -16.45
CA TYR A 9 5.91 -22.97 -15.46
C TYR A 9 5.38 -22.84 -14.03
N SER A 10 4.17 -22.30 -13.87
CA SER A 10 3.44 -22.19 -12.61
C SER A 10 1.95 -22.36 -12.89
N ARG A 11 1.25 -23.00 -11.97
CA ARG A 11 -0.22 -23.13 -12.03
C ARG A 11 -0.94 -21.82 -11.76
N GLU A 12 -0.28 -20.91 -11.05
CA GLU A 12 -0.80 -19.60 -10.72
C GLU A 12 -0.12 -18.52 -11.55
N GLY A 13 -0.85 -17.43 -11.83
CA GLY A 13 -0.30 -16.24 -12.47
C GLY A 13 0.71 -15.53 -11.57
N GLY A 14 1.48 -14.59 -12.14
CA GLY A 14 2.48 -13.80 -11.42
C GLY A 14 1.89 -12.68 -10.53
N LEU A 15 0.56 -12.56 -10.45
CA LEU A 15 -0.15 -11.57 -9.64
C LEU A 15 -1.23 -12.26 -8.80
N ALA A 16 -1.41 -11.78 -7.57
CA ALA A 16 -2.49 -12.18 -6.70
C ALA A 16 -3.24 -10.97 -6.15
N VAL A 17 -4.55 -11.12 -5.98
CA VAL A 17 -5.36 -10.17 -5.22
C VAL A 17 -5.49 -10.71 -3.79
N LEU A 18 -5.22 -9.86 -2.80
CA LEU A 18 -5.44 -10.17 -1.39
C LEU A 18 -6.57 -9.28 -0.86
N PHE A 19 -7.26 -9.75 0.17
CA PHE A 19 -8.33 -9.03 0.85
C PHE A 19 -8.12 -9.06 2.36
N GLY A 20 -8.74 -8.14 3.07
CA GLY A 20 -8.72 -8.08 4.53
C GLY A 20 -9.11 -6.72 5.07
N ASN A 21 -9.01 -6.53 6.37
CA ASN A 21 -9.48 -5.31 7.02
C ASN A 21 -8.80 -4.02 6.54
N ILE A 22 -7.55 -4.09 6.06
CA ILE A 22 -6.87 -2.93 5.46
C ILE A 22 -7.01 -2.86 3.93
N ALA A 23 -7.65 -3.84 3.32
CA ALA A 23 -7.85 -3.95 1.88
C ALA A 23 -9.22 -4.59 1.56
N GLU A 24 -10.30 -3.97 2.03
CA GLU A 24 -11.68 -4.48 1.84
C GLU A 24 -12.04 -4.64 0.36
N ASN A 25 -11.60 -3.71 -0.48
CA ASN A 25 -11.80 -3.76 -1.94
C ASN A 25 -10.65 -4.47 -2.67
N GLY A 26 -9.71 -5.03 -1.92
CA GLY A 26 -8.56 -5.76 -2.43
C GLY A 26 -7.29 -4.93 -2.57
N CYS A 27 -6.19 -5.66 -2.74
CA CYS A 27 -4.86 -5.13 -3.07
C CYS A 27 -4.14 -6.12 -3.97
N ILE A 28 -3.04 -5.71 -4.58
CA ILE A 28 -2.29 -6.51 -5.56
C ILE A 28 -0.91 -6.84 -5.03
N VAL A 29 -0.54 -8.11 -5.07
CA VAL A 29 0.84 -8.57 -4.84
C VAL A 29 1.39 -9.24 -6.11
N LYS A 30 2.65 -8.96 -6.43
CA LYS A 30 3.36 -9.61 -7.52
C LYS A 30 4.03 -10.89 -7.01
N THR A 31 3.32 -12.00 -7.04
CA THR A 31 3.73 -13.29 -6.45
C THR A 31 5.02 -13.85 -7.05
N GLY A 32 5.27 -13.59 -8.34
CA GLY A 32 6.49 -14.04 -9.02
C GLY A 32 7.79 -13.36 -8.55
N ALA A 33 7.70 -12.30 -7.74
CA ALA A 33 8.85 -11.60 -7.18
C ALA A 33 9.05 -11.86 -5.67
N VAL A 34 8.14 -12.62 -5.05
CA VAL A 34 8.14 -12.89 -3.61
C VAL A 34 8.89 -14.20 -3.34
N PRO A 35 9.95 -14.19 -2.50
CA PRO A 35 10.59 -15.41 -2.01
C PRO A 35 9.58 -16.34 -1.34
N GLU A 36 9.79 -17.65 -1.46
CA GLU A 36 8.85 -18.64 -0.93
C GLU A 36 8.64 -18.49 0.59
N GLU A 37 9.71 -18.21 1.32
CA GLU A 37 9.72 -18.00 2.77
C GLU A 37 8.96 -16.74 3.21
N MET A 38 8.69 -15.80 2.28
CA MET A 38 7.93 -14.58 2.54
C MET A 38 6.47 -14.63 2.07
N ARG A 39 6.02 -15.75 1.51
CA ARG A 39 4.63 -15.87 1.06
C ARG A 39 3.60 -15.83 2.19
N VAL A 40 4.03 -16.23 3.39
CA VAL A 40 3.31 -15.97 4.64
C VAL A 40 4.25 -15.16 5.52
N PHE A 41 3.91 -13.90 5.75
CA PHE A 41 4.76 -12.96 6.47
C PHE A 41 3.96 -12.22 7.53
N GLU A 42 4.54 -12.10 8.71
CA GLU A 42 3.99 -11.29 9.79
C GLU A 42 5.08 -10.37 10.32
N GLY A 43 4.82 -9.07 10.31
CA GLY A 43 5.82 -8.07 10.67
C GLY A 43 5.25 -6.90 11.46
N THR A 44 6.15 -6.02 11.88
CA THR A 44 5.84 -4.82 12.64
C THR A 44 5.73 -3.62 11.70
N ALA A 45 4.64 -2.88 11.77
CA ALA A 45 4.38 -1.73 10.93
C ALA A 45 5.34 -0.55 11.22
N ARG A 46 5.82 0.05 10.13
CA ARG A 46 6.54 1.34 10.11
C ARG A 46 5.81 2.23 9.12
N ALA A 47 4.99 3.17 9.62
CA ALA A 47 4.04 3.92 8.84
C ALA A 47 4.60 5.28 8.38
N PHE A 48 4.52 5.53 7.06
CA PHE A 48 5.00 6.75 6.42
C PHE A 48 3.89 7.35 5.55
N ASN A 49 3.73 8.68 5.58
CA ASN A 49 2.71 9.38 4.81
C ASN A 49 3.20 9.86 3.43
N SER A 50 4.37 9.40 3.00
CA SER A 50 4.91 9.61 1.65
C SER A 50 6.00 8.58 1.34
N GLN A 51 6.21 8.32 0.04
CA GLN A 51 7.34 7.48 -0.38
C GLN A 51 8.70 8.09 -0.04
N ASP A 52 8.83 9.43 -0.04
CA ASP A 52 10.08 10.11 0.26
C ASP A 52 10.49 9.90 1.72
N ALA A 53 9.52 10.00 2.64
CA ALA A 53 9.74 9.72 4.07
C ALA A 53 10.13 8.25 4.29
N ALA A 54 9.45 7.31 3.64
CA ALA A 54 9.78 5.89 3.72
C ALA A 54 11.19 5.61 3.16
N ASN A 55 11.51 6.18 1.99
CA ASN A 55 12.82 6.02 1.37
C ASN A 55 13.95 6.53 2.27
N HIS A 56 13.78 7.70 2.88
CA HIS A 56 14.73 8.28 3.81
C HIS A 56 14.96 7.38 5.04
N ALA A 57 13.87 6.93 5.67
CA ALA A 57 13.94 6.03 6.82
C ALA A 57 14.64 4.68 6.51
N ILE A 58 14.41 4.12 5.32
CA ILE A 58 15.10 2.90 4.87
C ILE A 58 16.62 3.16 4.76
N LEU A 59 17.01 4.25 4.09
CA LEU A 59 18.42 4.58 3.87
C LEU A 59 19.16 4.92 5.17
N GLU A 60 18.52 5.60 6.11
CA GLU A 60 19.07 5.92 7.43
C GLU A 60 19.14 4.70 8.38
N GLY A 61 18.54 3.57 8.00
CA GLY A 61 18.57 2.36 8.81
C GLY A 61 17.53 2.31 9.94
N SER A 62 16.49 3.14 9.87
CA SER A 62 15.36 3.09 10.82
C SER A 62 14.46 1.88 10.60
N VAL A 63 14.47 1.30 9.39
CA VAL A 63 13.76 0.08 9.03
C VAL A 63 14.66 -1.12 9.29
N GLN A 64 14.13 -2.14 9.97
CA GLN A 64 14.85 -3.32 10.40
C GLN A 64 14.25 -4.61 9.80
N PRO A 65 15.00 -5.73 9.73
CA PRO A 65 14.43 -7.03 9.36
C PRO A 65 13.18 -7.36 10.19
N GLY A 66 12.12 -7.83 9.55
CA GLY A 66 10.84 -8.13 10.17
C GLY A 66 9.84 -6.97 10.13
N ASP A 67 10.23 -5.81 9.61
CA ASP A 67 9.31 -4.68 9.47
C ASP A 67 8.40 -4.81 8.23
N VAL A 68 7.19 -4.25 8.35
CA VAL A 68 6.28 -3.93 7.24
C VAL A 68 6.33 -2.42 7.03
N VAL A 69 6.98 -1.99 5.96
CA VAL A 69 7.02 -0.59 5.55
C VAL A 69 5.66 -0.22 4.94
N VAL A 70 4.93 0.67 5.60
CA VAL A 70 3.59 1.12 5.18
C VAL A 70 3.71 2.52 4.58
N VAL A 71 3.47 2.64 3.27
CA VAL A 71 3.48 3.94 2.58
C VAL A 71 2.05 4.33 2.23
N ARG A 72 1.56 5.40 2.85
CA ARG A 72 0.17 5.86 2.75
C ARG A 72 0.04 7.14 1.95
N TYR A 73 -1.20 7.41 1.49
CA TYR A 73 -1.56 8.62 0.76
C TYR A 73 -0.83 8.75 -0.59
N GLU A 74 -0.51 7.64 -1.22
CA GLU A 74 0.07 7.59 -2.57
C GLU A 74 -0.90 7.04 -3.63
N GLY A 75 -2.17 6.81 -3.22
CA GLY A 75 -3.26 6.40 -4.10
C GLY A 75 -3.78 7.53 -4.99
N PRO A 76 -4.85 7.26 -5.79
CA PRO A 76 -5.40 8.22 -6.77
C PRO A 76 -5.80 9.57 -6.19
N ARG A 77 -6.28 9.60 -4.94
CA ARG A 77 -6.69 10.83 -4.24
C ARG A 77 -5.59 11.40 -3.37
N GLY A 78 -4.97 10.55 -2.56
CA GLY A 78 -3.95 10.96 -1.61
C GLY A 78 -2.66 11.39 -2.27
N GLY A 79 -2.22 10.66 -3.30
CA GLY A 79 -1.03 10.92 -4.11
C GLY A 79 -1.37 11.07 -5.59
N PRO A 80 -2.12 12.11 -6.00
CA PRO A 80 -2.63 12.20 -7.36
C PRO A 80 -1.52 12.13 -8.39
N GLY A 81 -1.74 11.25 -9.42
CA GLY A 81 -0.72 10.82 -10.35
C GLY A 81 -0.06 9.49 -9.96
N MET A 82 -0.31 8.99 -8.74
CA MET A 82 0.17 7.70 -8.22
C MET A 82 1.63 7.43 -8.60
N GLN A 83 2.55 8.13 -7.94
CA GLN A 83 3.98 7.88 -8.18
C GLN A 83 4.31 6.40 -7.94
N GLU A 84 5.17 5.87 -8.77
CA GLU A 84 5.67 4.52 -8.60
C GLU A 84 6.58 4.44 -7.37
N MET A 85 6.46 3.36 -6.58
CA MET A 85 7.28 3.10 -5.38
C MET A 85 8.68 2.57 -5.75
N LEU A 86 9.34 3.13 -6.78
CA LEU A 86 10.65 2.69 -7.22
C LEU A 86 11.72 2.93 -6.14
N MET A 87 11.77 4.12 -5.58
CA MET A 87 12.83 4.49 -4.63
C MET A 87 12.79 3.64 -3.36
N PRO A 88 11.65 3.48 -2.64
CA PRO A 88 11.59 2.62 -1.47
C PRO A 88 11.96 1.16 -1.77
N THR A 89 11.51 0.61 -2.91
CA THR A 89 11.86 -0.78 -3.29
C THR A 89 13.35 -0.93 -3.57
N MET A 90 13.95 0.00 -4.31
CA MET A 90 15.40 -0.01 -4.58
C MET A 90 16.22 0.16 -3.32
N SER A 91 15.77 0.99 -2.38
CA SER A 91 16.45 1.19 -1.10
C SER A 91 16.38 -0.04 -0.19
N LEU A 92 15.26 -0.77 -0.19
CA LEU A 92 15.18 -2.07 0.49
C LEU A 92 16.16 -3.08 -0.13
N VAL A 93 16.29 -3.12 -1.46
CA VAL A 93 17.28 -3.98 -2.14
C VAL A 93 18.70 -3.55 -1.78
N ALA A 94 19.03 -2.26 -1.86
CA ALA A 94 20.35 -1.74 -1.54
C ALA A 94 20.77 -2.02 -0.08
N ARG A 95 19.81 -2.05 0.84
CA ARG A 95 19.99 -2.38 2.26
C ARG A 95 19.89 -3.87 2.55
N GLN A 96 19.70 -4.71 1.53
CA GLN A 96 19.48 -6.17 1.65
C GLN A 96 18.29 -6.55 2.54
N LEU A 97 17.26 -5.69 2.60
CA LEU A 97 16.05 -5.88 3.40
C LEU A 97 14.88 -6.47 2.61
N HIS A 98 14.98 -6.55 1.27
CA HIS A 98 13.90 -7.01 0.38
C HIS A 98 13.48 -8.49 0.59
N THR A 99 14.30 -9.28 1.29
CA THR A 99 13.99 -10.68 1.65
C THR A 99 13.60 -10.85 3.12
N SER A 100 13.49 -9.75 3.88
CA SER A 100 13.17 -9.79 5.31
C SER A 100 12.19 -8.70 5.75
N CYS A 101 11.80 -7.79 4.85
CA CYS A 101 10.79 -6.76 5.08
C CYS A 101 9.71 -6.85 4.01
N ALA A 102 8.48 -6.48 4.36
CA ALA A 102 7.41 -6.24 3.41
C ALA A 102 7.28 -4.73 3.14
N LEU A 103 6.77 -4.37 1.95
CA LEU A 103 6.40 -2.99 1.61
C LEU A 103 4.95 -2.98 1.13
N ILE A 104 4.09 -2.23 1.82
CA ILE A 104 2.66 -2.13 1.48
C ILE A 104 2.28 -0.68 1.21
N THR A 105 1.37 -0.44 0.26
CA THR A 105 0.97 0.93 -0.12
C THR A 105 -0.40 0.98 -0.80
N ASP A 106 -1.09 2.10 -0.64
CA ASP A 106 -2.24 2.47 -1.47
C ASP A 106 -1.82 3.05 -2.84
N GLY A 107 -0.51 3.28 -3.05
CA GLY A 107 0.11 3.60 -4.32
C GLY A 107 0.33 2.38 -5.23
N ARG A 108 1.31 2.47 -6.13
CA ARG A 108 1.56 1.42 -7.15
C ARG A 108 3.02 1.00 -7.25
N PHE A 109 3.22 -0.20 -7.77
CA PHE A 109 4.52 -0.75 -8.11
C PHE A 109 4.64 -1.03 -9.61
N SER A 110 5.88 -1.07 -10.12
CA SER A 110 6.17 -1.51 -11.49
C SER A 110 6.43 -3.01 -11.59
N GLY A 111 6.64 -3.45 -12.82
CA GLY A 111 7.05 -4.82 -13.12
C GLY A 111 8.43 -5.22 -12.57
N ALA A 112 9.30 -4.27 -12.26
CA ALA A 112 10.67 -4.51 -11.78
C ALA A 112 10.78 -4.66 -10.24
N THR A 113 9.66 -4.68 -9.52
CA THR A 113 9.62 -4.83 -8.06
C THR A 113 10.18 -6.18 -7.62
N SER A 114 11.00 -6.19 -6.58
CA SER A 114 11.56 -7.38 -5.93
C SER A 114 11.17 -7.42 -4.45
N GLY A 115 10.99 -8.63 -3.91
CA GLY A 115 10.55 -8.85 -2.53
C GLY A 115 9.03 -8.79 -2.36
N LEU A 116 8.57 -8.88 -1.10
CA LEU A 116 7.16 -8.83 -0.76
C LEU A 116 6.64 -7.40 -0.82
N SER A 117 6.00 -7.06 -1.95
CA SER A 117 5.44 -5.73 -2.19
C SER A 117 3.97 -5.83 -2.56
N VAL A 118 3.12 -5.15 -1.79
CA VAL A 118 1.66 -5.12 -1.94
C VAL A 118 1.22 -3.69 -2.25
N GLY A 119 0.65 -3.48 -3.42
CA GLY A 119 0.16 -2.18 -3.88
C GLY A 119 -1.33 -2.12 -4.11
N HIS A 120 -1.81 -0.95 -4.49
CA HIS A 120 -3.22 -0.70 -4.79
C HIS A 120 -4.15 -1.07 -3.64
N ILE A 121 -3.70 -0.91 -2.38
CA ILE A 121 -4.55 -1.15 -1.21
C ILE A 121 -5.77 -0.25 -1.31
N SER A 122 -6.93 -0.86 -1.30
CA SER A 122 -8.21 -0.17 -1.49
C SER A 122 -9.24 -0.62 -0.42
N PRO A 123 -9.92 0.36 0.20
CA PRO A 123 -9.86 1.82 0.00
C PRO A 123 -8.51 2.43 0.39
N GLU A 124 -8.07 3.48 -0.36
CA GLU A 124 -6.85 4.23 -0.02
C GLU A 124 -7.01 5.07 1.26
N ALA A 125 -5.90 5.48 1.88
CA ALA A 125 -5.90 6.30 3.09
C ALA A 125 -6.72 7.60 2.95
N ALA A 126 -6.59 8.31 1.83
CA ALA A 126 -7.34 9.54 1.55
C ALA A 126 -8.83 9.29 1.24
N ALA A 127 -9.24 8.04 1.07
CA ALA A 127 -10.64 7.62 0.93
C ALA A 127 -11.18 6.98 2.21
N LYS A 128 -10.53 7.20 3.34
CA LYS A 128 -10.87 6.65 4.66
C LYS A 128 -10.66 5.13 4.79
N GLY A 129 -9.76 4.55 3.98
CA GLY A 129 -9.35 3.17 4.13
C GLY A 129 -8.53 2.93 5.40
N ASP A 130 -8.63 1.72 5.96
CA ASP A 130 -8.00 1.37 7.23
C ASP A 130 -6.48 1.35 7.21
N ILE A 131 -5.87 1.35 6.02
CA ILE A 131 -4.44 1.62 5.89
C ILE A 131 -4.04 2.96 6.55
N ALA A 132 -4.95 3.96 6.61
CA ALA A 132 -4.73 5.23 7.28
C ALA A 132 -4.63 5.10 8.81
N LEU A 133 -5.24 4.05 9.38
CA LEU A 133 -5.33 3.82 10.82
C LEU A 133 -4.11 3.07 11.38
N ILE A 134 -3.23 2.56 10.51
CA ILE A 134 -2.04 1.82 10.93
C ILE A 134 -1.10 2.77 11.69
N GLU A 135 -0.62 2.34 12.84
CA GLU A 135 0.37 3.04 13.65
C GLU A 135 1.68 2.26 13.73
N ASP A 136 2.78 2.94 14.03
CA ASP A 136 4.07 2.30 14.24
C ASP A 136 3.97 1.27 15.39
N GLY A 137 4.48 0.08 15.15
CA GLY A 137 4.44 -1.02 16.12
C GLY A 137 3.25 -1.96 15.98
N ASP A 138 2.23 -1.62 15.19
CA ASP A 138 1.13 -2.54 14.88
C ASP A 138 1.65 -3.81 14.19
N ARG A 139 0.94 -4.91 14.37
CA ARG A 139 1.27 -6.16 13.68
C ARG A 139 0.44 -6.29 12.41
N ILE A 140 1.10 -6.68 11.31
CA ILE A 140 0.44 -6.92 10.01
C ILE A 140 0.82 -8.31 9.54
N ARG A 141 -0.19 -9.09 9.13
CA ARG A 141 -0.03 -10.39 8.48
C ARG A 141 -0.37 -10.28 7.00
N ILE A 142 0.47 -10.89 6.16
CA ILE A 142 0.26 -11.06 4.72
C ILE A 142 0.35 -12.55 4.44
N ASP A 143 -0.72 -13.12 3.89
CA ASP A 143 -0.82 -14.55 3.57
C ASP A 143 -1.24 -14.70 2.11
N ILE A 144 -0.24 -14.92 1.24
CA ILE A 144 -0.49 -15.01 -0.22
C ILE A 144 -1.26 -16.28 -0.58
N PRO A 145 -0.94 -17.47 -0.04
CA PRO A 145 -1.74 -18.68 -0.23
C PRO A 145 -3.22 -18.50 0.10
N GLU A 146 -3.53 -17.92 1.27
CA GLU A 146 -4.91 -17.70 1.72
C GLU A 146 -5.55 -16.45 1.12
N ARG A 147 -4.81 -15.66 0.33
CA ARG A 147 -5.28 -14.40 -0.28
C ARG A 147 -5.70 -13.37 0.75
N GLU A 148 -4.99 -13.29 1.88
CA GLU A 148 -5.33 -12.43 3.01
C GLU A 148 -4.24 -11.39 3.28
N ILE A 149 -4.67 -10.20 3.72
CA ILE A 149 -3.84 -9.18 4.36
C ILE A 149 -4.60 -8.61 5.56
N ALA A 150 -4.00 -8.65 6.74
CA ALA A 150 -4.68 -8.30 7.98
C ALA A 150 -3.82 -7.42 8.88
N LEU A 151 -4.41 -6.35 9.39
CA LEU A 151 -3.94 -5.58 10.54
C LEU A 151 -4.42 -6.27 11.82
N LEU A 152 -3.48 -6.74 12.65
CA LEU A 152 -3.76 -7.51 13.85
C LEU A 152 -3.97 -6.57 15.06
N VAL A 153 -4.93 -5.68 14.92
CA VAL A 153 -5.37 -4.73 15.95
C VAL A 153 -6.85 -4.96 16.19
N ASP A 154 -7.28 -4.88 17.44
CA ASP A 154 -8.68 -5.11 17.79
C ASP A 154 -9.59 -4.00 17.25
N GLU A 155 -10.83 -4.37 16.93
CA GLU A 155 -11.81 -3.47 16.30
C GLU A 155 -12.08 -2.22 17.13
N LEU A 156 -12.16 -2.35 18.45
CA LEU A 156 -12.40 -1.22 19.35
C LEU A 156 -11.27 -0.16 19.27
N THR A 157 -10.03 -0.61 19.10
CA THR A 157 -8.89 0.28 18.89
C THR A 157 -8.97 0.96 17.53
N LEU A 158 -9.35 0.23 16.46
CA LEU A 158 -9.53 0.79 15.12
C LEU A 158 -10.68 1.81 15.09
N GLU A 159 -11.80 1.53 15.75
CA GLU A 159 -12.92 2.49 15.89
C GLU A 159 -12.49 3.78 16.60
N LYS A 160 -11.69 3.69 17.67
CA LYS A 160 -11.15 4.87 18.36
C LYS A 160 -10.23 5.70 17.47
N ARG A 161 -9.32 5.03 16.71
CA ARG A 161 -8.43 5.71 15.76
C ARG A 161 -9.23 6.39 14.65
N ARG A 162 -10.23 5.72 14.10
CA ARG A 162 -11.14 6.26 13.08
C ARG A 162 -11.90 7.47 13.60
N ALA A 163 -12.49 7.40 14.80
CA ALA A 163 -13.19 8.50 15.42
C ALA A 163 -12.28 9.71 15.66
N ALA A 164 -11.03 9.49 16.06
CA ALA A 164 -10.04 10.55 16.23
C ALA A 164 -9.70 11.25 14.89
N MET A 165 -9.54 10.49 13.81
CA MET A 165 -9.31 11.05 12.48
C MET A 165 -10.54 11.79 11.96
N ASP A 166 -11.75 11.26 12.15
CA ASP A 166 -13.01 11.89 11.76
C ASP A 166 -13.24 13.22 12.51
N ALA A 167 -12.84 13.31 13.78
CA ALA A 167 -12.92 14.54 14.56
C ALA A 167 -12.06 15.68 13.98
N LEU A 168 -10.98 15.35 13.25
CA LEU A 168 -10.13 16.31 12.54
C LEU A 168 -10.71 16.68 11.15
N GLY A 169 -11.83 16.08 10.75
CA GLY A 169 -12.45 16.27 9.44
C GLY A 169 -11.51 15.91 8.31
N HIS A 170 -11.52 16.72 7.25
CA HIS A 170 -10.67 16.47 6.07
C HIS A 170 -9.17 16.37 6.41
N LYS A 171 -8.69 17.08 7.43
CA LYS A 171 -7.28 17.08 7.83
C LYS A 171 -6.83 15.74 8.39
N GLY A 172 -7.71 14.99 9.05
CA GLY A 172 -7.40 13.66 9.57
C GLY A 172 -7.10 12.66 8.46
N TRP A 173 -7.76 12.80 7.31
CA TRP A 173 -7.64 11.90 6.16
C TRP A 173 -6.77 12.47 5.03
N ALA A 174 -5.88 13.37 5.37
CA ALA A 174 -4.94 13.99 4.44
C ALA A 174 -3.50 13.70 4.86
N PRO A 175 -2.54 13.67 3.92
CA PRO A 175 -1.16 13.27 4.20
C PRO A 175 -0.36 14.23 5.10
N GLY A 176 -0.93 15.33 5.57
CA GLY A 176 -0.21 16.36 6.31
C GLY A 176 0.78 17.14 5.41
N GLN A 177 1.92 17.52 5.98
CA GLN A 177 2.96 18.22 5.20
C GLN A 177 3.71 17.22 4.30
N ARG A 178 3.89 17.61 3.05
CA ARG A 178 4.67 16.89 2.03
C ARG A 178 5.64 17.85 1.36
N GLU A 179 6.82 17.36 1.02
CA GLU A 179 7.76 18.09 0.17
C GLU A 179 7.26 18.16 -1.28
N ARG A 180 6.57 17.12 -1.74
CA ARG A 180 6.03 17.04 -3.09
C ARG A 180 4.97 18.10 -3.36
N ARG A 181 5.23 18.96 -4.36
CA ARG A 181 4.25 19.93 -4.85
C ARG A 181 3.20 19.24 -5.74
N VAL A 182 1.93 19.32 -5.34
CA VAL A 182 0.80 18.86 -6.14
C VAL A 182 0.24 20.06 -6.93
N SER A 183 0.25 19.97 -8.27
CA SER A 183 -0.27 21.01 -9.15
C SER A 183 -1.81 21.12 -9.04
N ASP A 184 -2.37 22.27 -9.45
CA ASP A 184 -3.82 22.45 -9.43
C ASP A 184 -4.55 21.45 -10.33
N ALA A 185 -3.97 21.09 -11.47
CA ALA A 185 -4.53 20.05 -12.35
C ALA A 185 -4.61 18.69 -11.65
N LEU A 186 -3.60 18.31 -10.88
CA LEU A 186 -3.61 17.06 -10.08
C LEU A 186 -4.57 17.16 -8.89
N ARG A 187 -4.73 18.32 -8.28
CA ARG A 187 -5.72 18.54 -7.21
C ARG A 187 -7.15 18.37 -7.75
N VAL A 188 -7.44 18.92 -8.91
CA VAL A 188 -8.73 18.71 -9.59
C VAL A 188 -8.93 17.23 -9.93
N PHE A 189 -7.90 16.55 -10.46
CA PHE A 189 -7.98 15.12 -10.70
C PHE A 189 -8.32 14.35 -9.43
N ALA A 190 -7.61 14.60 -8.32
CA ALA A 190 -7.82 13.93 -7.04
C ALA A 190 -9.26 14.09 -6.52
N ALA A 191 -9.87 15.25 -6.71
CA ALA A 191 -11.24 15.53 -6.27
C ALA A 191 -12.27 14.59 -6.94
N PHE A 192 -12.01 14.19 -8.19
CA PHE A 192 -12.88 13.31 -8.97
C PHE A 192 -12.38 11.88 -9.10
N ALA A 193 -11.18 11.55 -8.63
CA ALA A 193 -10.61 10.22 -8.79
C ALA A 193 -11.45 9.16 -8.06
N SER A 194 -11.74 8.05 -8.72
CA SER A 194 -12.22 6.83 -8.09
C SER A 194 -11.07 6.09 -7.42
N SER A 195 -11.38 5.07 -6.63
CA SER A 195 -10.38 4.21 -5.98
C SER A 195 -9.60 3.37 -7.01
N ALA A 196 -8.44 2.83 -6.59
CA ALA A 196 -7.56 2.02 -7.43
C ALA A 196 -8.25 0.74 -7.93
N ASP A 197 -9.10 0.11 -7.12
CA ASP A 197 -9.92 -1.06 -7.50
C ASP A 197 -10.91 -0.76 -8.63
N LYS A 198 -11.23 0.52 -8.85
CA LYS A 198 -12.08 1.02 -9.94
C LYS A 198 -11.30 1.73 -11.06
N GLY A 199 -9.98 1.52 -11.08
CA GLY A 199 -9.09 2.04 -12.11
C GLY A 199 -8.64 3.49 -11.94
N GLY A 200 -8.92 4.16 -10.82
CA GLY A 200 -8.51 5.54 -10.57
C GLY A 200 -9.04 6.56 -11.60
N VAL A 201 -10.17 6.25 -12.24
CA VAL A 201 -10.80 7.10 -13.27
C VAL A 201 -11.53 8.29 -12.64
N ARG A 202 -11.87 9.30 -13.46
CA ARG A 202 -12.70 10.42 -13.00
C ARG A 202 -14.15 10.00 -12.85
N ASP A 203 -14.68 10.14 -11.64
CA ASP A 203 -16.08 9.90 -11.31
C ASP A 203 -16.85 11.22 -11.37
N LEU A 204 -17.56 11.44 -12.49
CA LEU A 204 -18.30 12.68 -12.71
C LEU A 204 -19.59 12.78 -11.89
N SER A 205 -20.07 11.69 -11.28
CA SER A 205 -21.24 11.73 -10.38
C SER A 205 -21.01 12.61 -9.14
N ARG A 206 -19.75 13.00 -8.90
CA ARG A 206 -19.36 13.93 -7.85
C ARG A 206 -19.61 15.40 -8.16
N LEU A 207 -19.94 15.72 -9.41
CA LEU A 207 -20.36 17.07 -9.79
C LEU A 207 -21.77 17.39 -9.28
N ASP A 208 -22.57 16.36 -9.01
CA ASP A 208 -23.96 16.45 -8.62
C ASP A 208 -24.15 16.47 -7.08
N LYS A 209 -23.06 16.49 -6.33
CA LYS A 209 -23.02 16.54 -4.85
C LYS A 209 -22.35 17.82 -4.39
#